data_dd890cefe3502febf878f51f9d4f799a
#
_entry.id   dd890cefe3502febf878f51f9d4f799a
#
_cell.length_a   1.000
_cell.length_b   1.000
_cell.length_c   1.000
_cell.angle_alpha   90.00
_cell.angle_beta   90.00
_cell.angle_gamma   90.00
#
_symmetry.space_group_name_H-M   'P 1'
#
loop_
_entity.id
_entity.type
_entity.pdbx_description
1 polymer ?
#
loop_
_entity_poly.entity_id
_entity_poly.type
_entity_poly.pdbx_seq_one_letter_code
_entity_poly.pdbx_strand_id
1 'polypeptide(L)'
;MSEDAIEVKELVKRFGTFTAVDKITFTVGKGEVFGFLGPNGAGKTTTIRMLCGLLDPTGGTGKVGGFDIIKQGEEIKKNIGYMSQKFSLYDDLTVAENIDFYQGIYQTNKAERRAKKEAIIKSAELVGREKALTANLAGSVKQHLALGCALVHDPKIVFLDEPTAGVDPLSRRKFWAVIKELAGRGVTFLVTTHYMDEAGRCDRVALIDGGRIIACDRPEKLKTQTGLSSLEDVFVALVEAGKKP
;
A
#
# COMPACT_ATOMS: atom_id res chain seq x y z
N MET A 1 5.53 -24.96 2.29
CA MET A 1 5.74 -23.88 1.29
C MET A 1 4.86 -22.73 1.72
N SER A 2 5.40 -21.56 2.02
CA SER A 2 4.58 -20.36 2.27
C SER A 2 3.95 -19.98 0.93
N GLU A 3 2.63 -20.09 0.83
CA GLU A 3 1.94 -19.54 -0.33
C GLU A 3 2.11 -18.02 -0.29
N ASP A 4 2.66 -17.44 -1.36
CA ASP A 4 2.81 -16.01 -1.49
C ASP A 4 1.42 -15.34 -1.55
N ALA A 5 1.28 -14.19 -0.90
CA ALA A 5 0.06 -13.39 -0.96
C ALA A 5 -0.03 -12.62 -2.29
N ILE A 6 1.13 -12.21 -2.83
CA ILE A 6 1.24 -11.53 -4.13
C ILE A 6 2.38 -12.18 -4.91
N GLU A 7 2.12 -12.51 -6.16
CA GLU A 7 3.09 -13.02 -7.12
C GLU A 7 3.07 -12.15 -8.37
N VAL A 8 4.23 -11.69 -8.82
CA VAL A 8 4.38 -10.85 -10.02
C VAL A 8 5.52 -11.37 -10.86
N LYS A 9 5.29 -11.56 -12.17
CA LYS A 9 6.29 -12.07 -13.09
C LYS A 9 6.30 -11.26 -14.38
N GLU A 10 7.44 -10.61 -14.64
CA GLU A 10 7.72 -9.80 -15.82
C GLU A 10 6.61 -8.78 -16.15
N LEU A 11 6.02 -8.16 -15.13
CA LEU A 11 4.90 -7.24 -15.28
C LEU A 11 5.33 -5.99 -16.03
N VAL A 12 4.54 -5.61 -17.05
CA VAL A 12 4.81 -4.46 -17.90
C VAL A 12 3.57 -3.57 -18.00
N LYS A 13 3.78 -2.25 -17.95
CA LYS A 13 2.76 -1.28 -18.34
C LYS A 13 3.35 -0.21 -19.24
N ARG A 14 2.74 -0.07 -20.42
CA ARG A 14 3.05 0.97 -21.40
C ARG A 14 1.85 1.90 -21.60
N PHE A 15 2.12 3.17 -21.76
CA PHE A 15 1.17 4.20 -22.19
C PHE A 15 1.72 4.84 -23.48
N GLY A 16 1.20 4.40 -24.61
CA GLY A 16 1.78 4.75 -25.92
C GLY A 16 3.26 4.33 -25.98
N THR A 17 4.16 5.28 -26.19
CA THR A 17 5.62 5.06 -26.24
C THR A 17 6.29 5.04 -24.88
N PHE A 18 5.61 5.50 -23.81
CA PHE A 18 6.16 5.57 -22.47
C PHE A 18 5.95 4.24 -21.73
N THR A 19 7.04 3.66 -21.20
CA THR A 19 6.99 2.46 -20.37
C THR A 19 7.04 2.88 -18.89
N ALA A 20 5.91 2.79 -18.20
CA ALA A 20 5.78 3.15 -16.79
C ALA A 20 6.24 2.04 -15.84
N VAL A 21 6.10 0.77 -16.26
CA VAL A 21 6.57 -0.42 -15.53
C VAL A 21 7.19 -1.36 -16.55
N ASP A 22 8.45 -1.79 -16.30
CA ASP A 22 9.24 -2.56 -17.24
C ASP A 22 9.74 -3.87 -16.62
N LYS A 23 9.02 -4.96 -16.91
CA LYS A 23 9.36 -6.35 -16.57
C LYS A 23 9.71 -6.57 -15.09
N ILE A 24 8.93 -5.98 -14.18
CA ILE A 24 9.16 -6.21 -12.75
C ILE A 24 8.72 -7.62 -12.35
N THR A 25 9.54 -8.24 -11.49
CA THR A 25 9.29 -9.58 -10.92
C THR A 25 9.57 -9.54 -9.43
N PHE A 26 8.59 -9.93 -8.61
CA PHE A 26 8.72 -10.04 -7.16
C PHE A 26 7.59 -10.86 -6.55
N THR A 27 7.75 -11.27 -5.30
CA THR A 27 6.71 -11.91 -4.50
C THR A 27 6.58 -11.22 -3.16
N VAL A 28 5.40 -11.34 -2.53
CA VAL A 28 5.14 -10.87 -1.17
C VAL A 28 4.54 -12.03 -0.37
N GLY A 29 5.16 -12.37 0.74
CA GLY A 29 4.70 -13.42 1.65
C GLY A 29 3.45 -13.02 2.43
N LYS A 30 2.69 -14.00 2.95
CA LYS A 30 1.56 -13.74 3.84
C LYS A 30 2.02 -13.11 5.16
N GLY A 31 1.34 -12.04 5.59
CA GLY A 31 1.69 -11.30 6.81
C GLY A 31 2.93 -10.41 6.67
N GLU A 32 3.52 -10.31 5.48
CA GLU A 32 4.69 -9.47 5.21
C GLU A 32 4.28 -8.00 5.02
N VAL A 33 5.09 -7.08 5.53
CA VAL A 33 5.05 -5.66 5.18
C VAL A 33 6.10 -5.41 4.10
N PHE A 34 5.67 -5.31 2.85
CA PHE A 34 6.53 -5.12 1.69
C PHE A 34 6.53 -3.66 1.23
N GLY A 35 7.69 -3.05 1.16
CA GLY A 35 7.88 -1.66 0.72
C GLY A 35 8.22 -1.55 -0.76
N PHE A 36 7.58 -0.63 -1.47
CA PHE A 36 7.94 -0.20 -2.82
C PHE A 36 8.51 1.21 -2.72
N LEU A 37 9.83 1.34 -2.80
CA LEU A 37 10.56 2.57 -2.57
C LEU A 37 11.15 3.11 -3.86
N GLY A 38 10.93 4.39 -4.15
CA GLY A 38 11.50 5.07 -5.31
C GLY A 38 10.94 6.47 -5.49
N PRO A 39 11.52 7.27 -6.39
CA PRO A 39 11.08 8.64 -6.65
C PRO A 39 9.68 8.69 -7.28
N ASN A 40 9.13 9.90 -7.35
CA ASN A 40 7.89 10.13 -8.07
C ASN A 40 8.08 9.79 -9.56
N GLY A 41 7.07 9.14 -10.14
CA GLY A 41 7.14 8.68 -11.53
C GLY A 41 7.89 7.35 -11.75
N ALA A 42 8.46 6.72 -10.71
CA ALA A 42 9.17 5.44 -10.84
C ALA A 42 8.28 4.22 -11.14
N GLY A 43 6.94 4.38 -11.22
CA GLY A 43 6.02 3.29 -11.55
C GLY A 43 5.28 2.68 -10.34
N LYS A 44 5.50 3.17 -9.10
CA LYS A 44 4.90 2.62 -7.87
C LYS A 44 3.38 2.55 -7.91
N THR A 45 2.70 3.69 -8.06
CA THR A 45 1.23 3.78 -8.16
C THR A 45 0.68 2.97 -9.33
N THR A 46 1.38 2.98 -10.48
CA THR A 46 0.98 2.18 -11.66
C THR A 46 1.00 0.69 -11.32
N THR A 47 2.02 0.22 -10.63
CA THR A 47 2.12 -1.18 -10.18
C THR A 47 1.00 -1.54 -9.22
N ILE A 48 0.77 -0.73 -8.17
CA ILE A 48 -0.36 -0.97 -7.25
C ILE A 48 -1.69 -1.06 -8.01
N ARG A 49 -1.96 -0.13 -8.93
CA ARG A 49 -3.22 -0.12 -9.69
C ARG A 49 -3.41 -1.38 -10.53
N MET A 50 -2.35 -1.93 -11.11
CA MET A 50 -2.42 -3.21 -11.81
C MET A 50 -2.73 -4.37 -10.85
N LEU A 51 -2.07 -4.41 -9.69
CA LEU A 51 -2.29 -5.45 -8.69
C LEU A 51 -3.69 -5.39 -8.06
N CYS A 52 -4.26 -4.19 -7.91
CA CYS A 52 -5.63 -4.00 -7.44
C CYS A 52 -6.71 -4.30 -8.49
N GLY A 53 -6.36 -4.67 -9.72
CA GLY A 53 -7.33 -4.87 -10.81
C GLY A 53 -7.99 -3.58 -11.28
N LEU A 54 -7.33 -2.43 -11.08
CA LEU A 54 -7.81 -1.09 -11.49
C LEU A 54 -7.21 -0.65 -12.83
N LEU A 55 -6.21 -1.37 -13.33
CA LEU A 55 -5.48 -1.06 -14.55
C LEU A 55 -4.92 -2.34 -15.15
N ASP A 56 -5.25 -2.63 -16.40
CA ASP A 56 -4.71 -3.80 -17.07
C ASP A 56 -3.23 -3.63 -17.41
N PRO A 57 -2.38 -4.63 -17.15
CA PRO A 57 -1.01 -4.64 -17.64
C PRO A 57 -0.97 -4.78 -19.16
N THR A 58 0.14 -4.36 -19.78
CA THR A 58 0.40 -4.60 -21.22
C THR A 58 1.21 -5.86 -21.47
N GLY A 59 1.73 -6.49 -20.42
CA GLY A 59 2.47 -7.75 -20.49
C GLY A 59 2.83 -8.27 -19.10
N GLY A 60 3.32 -9.50 -19.06
CA GLY A 60 3.61 -10.20 -17.82
C GLY A 60 2.36 -10.79 -17.16
N THR A 61 2.52 -11.32 -15.95
CA THR A 61 1.46 -11.97 -15.19
C THR A 61 1.55 -11.57 -13.71
N GLY A 62 0.45 -11.72 -12.98
CA GLY A 62 0.44 -11.54 -11.54
C GLY A 62 -0.75 -12.20 -10.88
N LYS A 63 -0.61 -12.50 -9.59
CA LYS A 63 -1.68 -12.99 -8.73
C LYS A 63 -1.70 -12.22 -7.42
N VAL A 64 -2.88 -11.94 -6.92
CA VAL A 64 -3.13 -11.32 -5.62
C VAL A 64 -4.16 -12.15 -4.88
N GLY A 65 -3.80 -12.68 -3.72
CA GLY A 65 -4.66 -13.58 -2.96
C GLY A 65 -5.07 -14.84 -3.74
N GLY A 66 -4.24 -15.28 -4.69
CA GLY A 66 -4.52 -16.40 -5.58
C GLY A 66 -5.30 -16.05 -6.86
N PHE A 67 -5.87 -14.82 -6.97
CA PHE A 67 -6.62 -14.35 -8.12
C PHE A 67 -5.71 -13.73 -9.18
N ASP A 68 -5.95 -14.04 -10.46
CA ASP A 68 -5.24 -13.47 -11.61
C ASP A 68 -5.61 -12.00 -11.81
N ILE A 69 -4.60 -11.11 -11.91
CA ILE A 69 -4.80 -9.64 -11.99
C ILE A 69 -5.50 -9.18 -13.28
N ILE A 70 -5.50 -9.99 -14.33
CA ILE A 70 -6.12 -9.67 -15.62
C ILE A 70 -7.55 -10.22 -15.68
N LYS A 71 -7.72 -11.48 -15.27
CA LYS A 71 -8.97 -12.21 -15.48
C LYS A 71 -9.95 -12.05 -14.31
N GLN A 72 -9.44 -11.78 -13.11
CA GLN A 72 -10.21 -11.82 -11.86
C GLN A 72 -10.11 -10.50 -11.07
N GLY A 73 -10.00 -9.36 -11.77
CA GLY A 73 -9.87 -8.04 -11.14
C GLY A 73 -11.01 -7.71 -10.18
N GLU A 74 -12.26 -8.09 -10.49
CA GLU A 74 -13.40 -7.88 -9.59
C GLU A 74 -13.30 -8.71 -8.31
N GLU A 75 -12.77 -9.94 -8.38
CA GLU A 75 -12.55 -10.74 -7.18
C GLU A 75 -11.43 -10.16 -6.33
N ILE A 76 -10.36 -9.65 -6.96
CA ILE A 76 -9.30 -8.95 -6.25
C ILE A 76 -9.88 -7.76 -5.46
N LYS A 77 -10.65 -6.88 -6.12
CA LYS A 77 -11.24 -5.67 -5.50
C LYS A 77 -12.09 -6.00 -4.25
N LYS A 78 -12.81 -7.12 -4.25
CA LYS A 78 -13.62 -7.57 -3.11
C LYS A 78 -12.80 -8.06 -1.93
N ASN A 79 -11.58 -8.52 -2.17
CA ASN A 79 -10.75 -9.23 -1.19
C ASN A 79 -9.55 -8.43 -0.68
N ILE A 80 -9.32 -7.22 -1.21
CA ILE A 80 -8.20 -6.35 -0.81
C ILE A 80 -8.70 -5.08 -0.13
N GLY A 81 -7.89 -4.54 0.78
CA GLY A 81 -7.98 -3.15 1.21
C GLY A 81 -7.12 -2.27 0.29
N TYR A 82 -7.63 -1.11 -0.10
CA TYR A 82 -6.86 -0.15 -0.89
C TYR A 82 -7.01 1.26 -0.35
N MET A 83 -5.90 1.90 -0.05
CA MET A 83 -5.83 3.31 0.32
C MET A 83 -4.99 4.04 -0.73
N SER A 84 -5.63 4.91 -1.51
CA SER A 84 -4.95 5.74 -2.51
C SER A 84 -4.27 6.94 -1.85
N GLN A 85 -3.35 7.57 -2.57
CA GLN A 85 -2.62 8.76 -2.12
C GLN A 85 -3.53 9.92 -1.66
N LYS A 86 -4.74 10.06 -2.22
CA LYS A 86 -5.74 11.05 -1.83
C LYS A 86 -6.75 10.54 -0.79
N PHE A 87 -6.40 9.52 -0.02
CA PHE A 87 -7.18 8.87 1.06
C PHE A 87 -8.51 8.23 0.65
N SER A 88 -9.02 8.43 -0.54
CA SER A 88 -10.30 7.86 -1.02
C SER A 88 -11.52 8.14 -0.13
N LEU A 89 -11.47 9.17 0.72
CA LEU A 89 -12.60 9.60 1.56
C LEU A 89 -13.46 10.63 0.82
N TYR A 90 -14.75 10.64 1.12
CA TYR A 90 -15.68 11.63 0.63
C TYR A 90 -15.73 12.80 1.60
N ASP A 91 -15.25 13.96 1.18
CA ASP A 91 -15.09 15.15 2.01
C ASP A 91 -16.43 15.75 2.43
N ASP A 92 -17.49 15.57 1.64
CA ASP A 92 -18.87 15.99 1.85
C ASP A 92 -19.67 15.03 2.75
N LEU A 93 -19.12 13.87 3.09
CA LEU A 93 -19.69 12.94 4.06
C LEU A 93 -19.07 13.14 5.45
N THR A 94 -19.88 12.84 6.47
CA THR A 94 -19.40 12.75 7.85
C THR A 94 -18.50 11.52 8.04
N VAL A 95 -17.79 11.47 9.16
CA VAL A 95 -16.99 10.29 9.57
C VAL A 95 -17.85 9.03 9.55
N ALA A 96 -19.04 9.08 10.16
CA ALA A 96 -19.95 7.95 10.24
C ALA A 96 -20.44 7.50 8.87
N GLU A 97 -20.80 8.43 8.00
CA GLU A 97 -21.30 8.16 6.65
C GLU A 97 -20.20 7.59 5.74
N ASN A 98 -18.94 8.05 5.85
CA ASN A 98 -17.83 7.44 5.14
C ASN A 98 -17.67 5.95 5.51
N ILE A 99 -17.69 5.63 6.80
CA ILE A 99 -17.57 4.23 7.24
C ILE A 99 -18.76 3.41 6.73
N ASP A 100 -19.99 3.93 6.84
CA ASP A 100 -21.21 3.24 6.38
C ASP A 100 -21.18 2.99 4.87
N PHE A 101 -20.67 3.96 4.10
CA PHE A 101 -20.49 3.84 2.66
C PHE A 101 -19.58 2.67 2.29
N TYR A 102 -18.39 2.58 2.91
CA TYR A 102 -17.46 1.46 2.67
C TYR A 102 -18.04 0.13 3.16
N GLN A 103 -18.74 0.10 4.29
CA GLN A 103 -19.46 -1.09 4.74
C GLN A 103 -20.52 -1.55 3.74
N GLY A 104 -21.16 -0.59 3.05
CA GLY A 104 -22.13 -0.85 1.99
C GLY A 104 -21.47 -1.46 0.75
N ILE A 105 -20.38 -0.86 0.26
CA ILE A 105 -19.64 -1.34 -0.91
C ILE A 105 -19.16 -2.80 -0.72
N TYR A 106 -18.53 -3.07 0.41
CA TYR A 106 -17.99 -4.40 0.70
C TYR A 106 -19.02 -5.38 1.29
N GLN A 107 -20.29 -4.99 1.37
CA GLN A 107 -21.40 -5.82 1.86
C GLN A 107 -21.10 -6.49 3.20
N THR A 108 -20.44 -5.76 4.11
CA THR A 108 -20.07 -6.29 5.43
C THR A 108 -21.31 -6.82 6.17
N ASN A 109 -21.11 -7.85 6.99
CA ASN A 109 -22.18 -8.47 7.77
C ASN A 109 -22.90 -7.42 8.65
N LYS A 110 -24.22 -7.30 8.48
CA LYS A 110 -25.04 -6.29 9.19
C LYS A 110 -24.89 -6.39 10.72
N ALA A 111 -24.73 -7.60 11.25
CA ALA A 111 -24.57 -7.82 12.69
C ALA A 111 -23.23 -7.25 13.23
N GLU A 112 -22.19 -7.18 12.38
CA GLU A 112 -20.85 -6.71 12.75
C GLU A 112 -20.63 -5.21 12.48
N ARG A 113 -21.45 -4.59 11.62
CA ARG A 113 -21.27 -3.21 11.15
C ARG A 113 -21.08 -2.21 12.28
N ARG A 114 -21.91 -2.29 13.31
CA ARG A 114 -21.83 -1.38 14.45
C ARG A 114 -20.51 -1.51 15.21
N ALA A 115 -20.12 -2.73 15.56
CA ALA A 115 -18.87 -2.98 16.28
C ALA A 115 -17.64 -2.55 15.47
N LYS A 116 -17.60 -2.85 14.16
CA LYS A 116 -16.53 -2.42 13.26
C LYS A 116 -16.47 -0.89 13.13
N LYS A 117 -17.61 -0.22 13.01
CA LYS A 117 -17.69 1.23 12.97
C LYS A 117 -17.14 1.87 14.26
N GLU A 118 -17.57 1.37 15.41
CA GLU A 118 -17.07 1.84 16.72
C GLU A 118 -15.56 1.62 16.86
N ALA A 119 -15.04 0.48 16.40
CA ALA A 119 -13.61 0.19 16.41
C ALA A 119 -12.80 1.15 15.49
N ILE A 120 -13.29 1.45 14.28
CA ILE A 120 -12.66 2.42 13.36
C ILE A 120 -12.65 3.81 13.98
N ILE A 121 -13.78 4.28 14.50
CA ILE A 121 -13.91 5.59 15.16
C ILE A 121 -12.91 5.71 16.32
N LYS A 122 -12.80 4.67 17.13
CA LYS A 122 -11.86 4.63 18.27
C LYS A 122 -10.39 4.64 17.79
N SER A 123 -10.04 3.83 16.80
CA SER A 123 -8.67 3.75 16.29
C SER A 123 -8.22 5.04 15.58
N ALA A 124 -9.16 5.77 14.97
CA ALA A 124 -8.91 7.04 14.33
C ALA A 124 -8.95 8.25 15.31
N GLU A 125 -9.12 8.02 16.62
CA GLU A 125 -9.25 9.07 17.65
C GLU A 125 -10.44 10.02 17.37
N LEU A 126 -11.56 9.50 16.85
CA LEU A 126 -12.74 10.25 16.41
C LEU A 126 -13.98 10.07 17.31
N VAL A 127 -13.83 9.50 18.50
CA VAL A 127 -14.93 9.36 19.47
C VAL A 127 -15.52 10.73 19.80
N GLY A 128 -16.85 10.85 19.68
CA GLY A 128 -17.58 12.13 19.85
C GLY A 128 -17.55 13.07 18.62
N ARG A 129 -16.91 12.64 17.52
CA ARG A 129 -16.80 13.42 16.27
C ARG A 129 -17.41 12.68 15.07
N GLU A 130 -18.27 11.72 15.31
CA GLU A 130 -18.88 10.84 14.29
C GLU A 130 -19.68 11.63 13.24
N LYS A 131 -20.25 12.76 13.65
CA LYS A 131 -21.04 13.68 12.80
C LYS A 131 -20.21 14.79 12.16
N ALA A 132 -18.91 14.86 12.45
CA ALA A 132 -18.04 15.85 11.81
C ALA A 132 -17.87 15.54 10.33
N LEU A 133 -17.96 16.58 9.47
CA LEU A 133 -17.63 16.45 8.05
C LEU A 133 -16.16 16.07 7.88
N THR A 134 -15.89 15.14 6.99
CA THR A 134 -14.55 14.67 6.71
C THR A 134 -13.67 15.78 6.16
N ALA A 135 -14.22 16.74 5.39
CA ALA A 135 -13.51 17.93 4.94
C ALA A 135 -12.78 18.67 6.08
N ASN A 136 -13.39 18.72 7.27
CA ASN A 136 -12.91 19.48 8.43
C ASN A 136 -11.90 18.71 9.32
N LEU A 137 -11.51 17.51 8.94
CA LEU A 137 -10.53 16.72 9.68
C LEU A 137 -9.09 17.09 9.29
N ALA A 138 -8.19 17.05 10.26
CA ALA A 138 -6.75 17.14 9.99
C ALA A 138 -6.28 15.96 9.12
N GLY A 139 -5.25 16.17 8.30
CA GLY A 139 -4.74 15.15 7.37
C GLY A 139 -4.37 13.83 8.04
N SER A 140 -3.72 13.88 9.20
CA SER A 140 -3.36 12.67 9.96
C SER A 140 -4.59 11.90 10.47
N VAL A 141 -5.68 12.58 10.81
CA VAL A 141 -6.93 11.95 11.23
C VAL A 141 -7.66 11.33 10.04
N LYS A 142 -7.70 12.04 8.89
CA LYS A 142 -8.21 11.50 7.61
C LYS A 142 -7.48 10.21 7.24
N GLN A 143 -6.16 10.18 7.42
CA GLN A 143 -5.32 9.02 7.13
C GLN A 143 -5.73 7.78 7.94
N HIS A 144 -5.93 7.92 9.26
CA HIS A 144 -6.37 6.81 10.10
C HIS A 144 -7.80 6.36 9.77
N LEU A 145 -8.69 7.30 9.47
CA LEU A 145 -10.04 7.00 9.02
C LEU A 145 -10.02 6.22 7.68
N ALA A 146 -9.20 6.65 6.72
CA ALA A 146 -9.05 6.00 5.43
C ALA A 146 -8.51 4.57 5.56
N LEU A 147 -7.52 4.36 6.43
CA LEU A 147 -7.03 3.02 6.74
C LEU A 147 -8.15 2.16 7.35
N GLY A 148 -8.90 2.69 8.30
CA GLY A 148 -10.06 2.00 8.90
C GLY A 148 -11.10 1.61 7.86
N CYS A 149 -11.43 2.51 6.92
CA CYS A 149 -12.34 2.24 5.81
C CYS A 149 -11.80 1.14 4.86
N ALA A 150 -10.50 1.16 4.56
CA ALA A 150 -9.86 0.13 3.75
C ALA A 150 -9.84 -1.26 4.42
N LEU A 151 -9.95 -1.31 5.75
CA LEU A 151 -9.94 -2.53 6.56
C LEU A 151 -11.34 -3.02 6.95
N VAL A 152 -12.40 -2.30 6.60
CA VAL A 152 -13.77 -2.52 7.13
C VAL A 152 -14.33 -3.94 6.87
N HIS A 153 -13.85 -4.62 5.84
CA HIS A 153 -14.27 -5.97 5.43
C HIS A 153 -13.23 -7.06 5.78
N ASP A 154 -12.27 -6.75 6.66
CA ASP A 154 -11.21 -7.66 7.14
C ASP A 154 -10.35 -8.27 6.01
N PRO A 155 -9.83 -7.47 5.08
CA PRO A 155 -9.02 -7.98 3.98
C PRO A 155 -7.72 -8.61 4.51
N LYS A 156 -7.24 -9.66 3.83
CA LYS A 156 -5.95 -10.29 4.14
C LYS A 156 -4.77 -9.60 3.48
N ILE A 157 -5.02 -8.77 2.46
CA ILE A 157 -4.00 -8.02 1.71
C ILE A 157 -4.45 -6.57 1.62
N VAL A 158 -3.56 -5.64 1.94
CA VAL A 158 -3.83 -4.20 1.93
C VAL A 158 -2.75 -3.49 1.12
N PHE A 159 -3.19 -2.67 0.18
CA PHE A 159 -2.33 -1.80 -0.62
C PHE A 159 -2.44 -0.37 -0.09
N LEU A 160 -1.30 0.25 0.20
CA LEU A 160 -1.21 1.62 0.69
C LEU A 160 -0.32 2.45 -0.25
N ASP A 161 -0.92 3.38 -0.98
CA ASP A 161 -0.21 4.22 -1.95
C ASP A 161 0.19 5.55 -1.33
N GLU A 162 1.46 5.69 -0.94
CA GLU A 162 2.05 6.84 -0.24
C GLU A 162 1.21 7.31 0.96
N PRO A 163 0.85 6.41 1.89
CA PRO A 163 -0.18 6.67 2.89
C PRO A 163 0.16 7.80 3.87
N THR A 164 1.43 8.15 4.01
CA THR A 164 1.94 9.12 5.00
C THR A 164 2.47 10.40 4.35
N ALA A 165 2.22 10.60 3.05
CA ALA A 165 2.62 11.82 2.37
C ALA A 165 2.00 13.07 3.01
N GLY A 166 2.83 14.06 3.37
CA GLY A 166 2.38 15.29 4.00
C GLY A 166 1.94 15.19 5.47
N VAL A 167 2.22 14.05 6.12
CA VAL A 167 1.88 13.80 7.54
C VAL A 167 3.10 14.08 8.42
N ASP A 168 2.86 14.69 9.59
CA ASP A 168 3.90 14.98 10.57
C ASP A 168 4.59 13.71 11.11
N PRO A 169 5.84 13.80 11.61
CA PRO A 169 6.60 12.63 12.03
C PRO A 169 5.96 11.82 13.17
N LEU A 170 5.23 12.45 14.09
CA LEU A 170 4.60 11.77 15.22
C LEU A 170 3.39 10.94 14.73
N SER A 171 2.53 11.53 13.92
CA SER A 171 1.37 10.87 13.31
C SER A 171 1.81 9.73 12.39
N ARG A 172 2.91 9.92 11.64
CA ARG A 172 3.53 8.88 10.81
C ARG A 172 3.97 7.67 11.65
N ARG A 173 4.63 7.91 12.82
CA ARG A 173 5.01 6.81 13.72
C ARG A 173 3.81 6.03 14.23
N LYS A 174 2.73 6.70 14.63
CA LYS A 174 1.48 6.07 15.07
C LYS A 174 0.88 5.21 13.96
N PHE A 175 0.83 5.72 12.74
CA PHE A 175 0.30 4.99 11.57
C PHE A 175 1.08 3.70 11.30
N TRP A 176 2.41 3.77 11.30
CA TRP A 176 3.26 2.61 11.12
C TRP A 176 3.14 1.59 12.27
N ALA A 177 2.87 2.03 13.49
CA ALA A 177 2.59 1.12 14.61
C ALA A 177 1.32 0.29 14.35
N VAL A 178 0.26 0.92 13.81
CA VAL A 178 -0.97 0.22 13.42
C VAL A 178 -0.70 -0.81 12.32
N ILE A 179 0.08 -0.44 11.28
CA ILE A 179 0.46 -1.39 10.21
C ILE A 179 1.19 -2.61 10.79
N LYS A 180 2.18 -2.39 11.67
CA LYS A 180 2.95 -3.48 12.27
C LYS A 180 2.09 -4.37 13.17
N GLU A 181 1.17 -3.79 13.93
CA GLU A 181 0.22 -4.55 14.74
C GLU A 181 -0.67 -5.47 13.87
N LEU A 182 -1.22 -4.92 12.80
CA LEU A 182 -2.09 -5.67 11.87
C LEU A 182 -1.30 -6.75 11.10
N ALA A 183 -0.07 -6.46 10.69
CA ALA A 183 0.81 -7.46 10.07
C ALA A 183 1.12 -8.61 11.04
N GLY A 184 1.37 -8.31 12.31
CA GLY A 184 1.51 -9.31 13.38
C GLY A 184 0.27 -10.19 13.58
N ARG A 185 -0.90 -9.74 13.12
CA ARG A 185 -2.16 -10.51 13.08
C ARG A 185 -2.38 -11.25 11.75
N GLY A 186 -1.39 -11.21 10.85
CA GLY A 186 -1.40 -11.92 9.57
C GLY A 186 -1.95 -11.15 8.37
N VAL A 187 -2.16 -9.84 8.49
CA VAL A 187 -2.52 -8.99 7.35
C VAL A 187 -1.26 -8.64 6.55
N THR A 188 -1.29 -8.87 5.25
CA THR A 188 -0.19 -8.55 4.32
C THR A 188 -0.31 -7.11 3.83
N PHE A 189 0.78 -6.36 3.82
CA PHE A 189 0.80 -4.99 3.34
C PHE A 189 1.78 -4.81 2.17
N LEU A 190 1.34 -4.14 1.11
CA LEU A 190 2.22 -3.54 0.11
C LEU A 190 2.10 -2.02 0.22
N VAL A 191 3.19 -1.37 0.60
CA VAL A 191 3.23 0.07 0.89
C VAL A 191 4.17 0.77 -0.09
N THR A 192 3.68 1.75 -0.85
CA THR A 192 4.58 2.61 -1.61
C THR A 192 4.99 3.80 -0.77
N THR A 193 6.22 4.21 -0.89
CA THR A 193 6.75 5.42 -0.26
C THR A 193 7.95 5.98 -1.03
N HIS A 194 8.22 7.25 -0.85
CA HIS A 194 9.48 7.87 -1.26
C HIS A 194 10.34 8.25 -0.04
N TYR A 195 9.87 7.97 1.18
CA TYR A 195 10.59 8.21 2.42
C TYR A 195 11.46 7.00 2.80
N MET A 196 12.77 7.20 2.88
CA MET A 196 13.73 6.14 3.18
C MET A 196 13.60 5.58 4.61
N ASP A 197 13.21 6.41 5.58
CA ASP A 197 12.96 6.01 6.96
C ASP A 197 11.75 5.09 7.11
N GLU A 198 10.77 5.20 6.22
CA GLU A 198 9.61 4.30 6.18
C GLU A 198 9.97 2.93 5.59
N ALA A 199 10.77 2.93 4.52
CA ALA A 199 11.25 1.69 3.91
C ALA A 199 12.02 0.82 4.92
N GLY A 200 12.78 1.45 5.83
CA GLY A 200 13.46 0.76 6.93
C GLY A 200 12.52 0.04 7.91
N ARG A 201 11.21 0.33 7.89
CA ARG A 201 10.19 -0.34 8.71
C ARG A 201 9.58 -1.56 8.04
N CYS A 202 9.78 -1.74 6.74
CA CYS A 202 9.28 -2.89 5.99
C CYS A 202 10.14 -4.14 6.28
N ASP A 203 9.53 -5.31 6.13
CA ASP A 203 10.25 -6.59 6.27
C ASP A 203 11.16 -6.83 5.07
N ARG A 204 10.68 -6.48 3.87
CA ARG A 204 11.45 -6.39 2.62
C ARG A 204 11.06 -5.15 1.84
N VAL A 205 11.98 -4.68 1.00
CA VAL A 205 11.76 -3.54 0.11
C VAL A 205 12.21 -3.86 -1.31
N ALA A 206 11.43 -3.38 -2.29
CA ALA A 206 11.87 -3.26 -3.67
C ALA A 206 12.22 -1.79 -3.94
N LEU A 207 13.46 -1.55 -4.31
CA LEU A 207 13.94 -0.25 -4.79
C LEU A 207 13.61 -0.14 -6.27
N ILE A 208 12.87 0.92 -6.66
CA ILE A 208 12.39 1.09 -8.03
C ILE A 208 12.92 2.39 -8.62
N ASP A 209 13.48 2.30 -9.82
CA ASP A 209 13.84 3.45 -10.64
C ASP A 209 13.50 3.19 -12.11
N GLY A 210 13.01 4.21 -12.82
CA GLY A 210 12.67 4.12 -14.24
C GLY A 210 11.74 2.96 -14.62
N GLY A 211 10.81 2.59 -13.75
CA GLY A 211 9.88 1.47 -13.98
C GLY A 211 10.46 0.08 -13.70
N ARG A 212 11.69 -0.03 -13.21
CA ARG A 212 12.39 -1.31 -12.95
C ARG A 212 12.71 -1.48 -11.47
N ILE A 213 12.69 -2.72 -11.00
CA ILE A 213 13.26 -3.05 -9.68
C ILE A 213 14.78 -3.13 -9.82
N ILE A 214 15.50 -2.24 -9.12
CA ILE A 214 16.96 -2.19 -9.11
C ILE A 214 17.57 -3.00 -7.98
N ALA A 215 16.81 -3.24 -6.89
CA ALA A 215 17.16 -4.18 -5.81
C ALA A 215 15.88 -4.58 -5.07
N CYS A 216 15.89 -5.79 -4.48
CA CYS A 216 14.77 -6.27 -3.67
C CYS A 216 15.31 -7.23 -2.59
N ASP A 217 15.30 -6.78 -1.34
CA ASP A 217 15.69 -7.62 -0.18
C ASP A 217 15.25 -6.93 1.14
N ARG A 218 15.64 -7.50 2.29
CA ARG A 218 15.50 -6.86 3.60
C ARG A 218 16.33 -5.58 3.66
N PRO A 219 15.85 -4.49 4.26
CA PRO A 219 16.59 -3.23 4.36
C PRO A 219 18.03 -3.39 4.87
N GLU A 220 18.21 -4.14 5.95
CA GLU A 220 19.54 -4.38 6.55
C GLU A 220 20.48 -5.16 5.62
N LYS A 221 19.93 -6.10 4.83
CA LYS A 221 20.72 -6.87 3.89
C LYS A 221 21.19 -6.02 2.72
N LEU A 222 20.35 -5.12 2.21
CA LEU A 222 20.72 -4.16 1.16
C LEU A 222 21.85 -3.24 1.63
N LYS A 223 21.78 -2.73 2.87
CA LYS A 223 22.87 -1.93 3.49
C LYS A 223 24.15 -2.73 3.62
N THR A 224 24.08 -3.96 4.13
CA THR A 224 25.26 -4.81 4.31
C THR A 224 25.93 -5.17 2.98
N GLN A 225 25.15 -5.50 1.94
CA GLN A 225 25.67 -5.86 0.62
C GLN A 225 26.41 -4.70 -0.08
N THR A 226 25.98 -3.47 0.17
CA THR A 226 26.59 -2.28 -0.43
C THR A 226 27.66 -1.64 0.46
N GLY A 227 27.77 -2.04 1.74
CA GLY A 227 28.66 -1.42 2.72
C GLY A 227 28.21 -0.01 3.16
N LEU A 228 26.94 0.38 2.87
CA LEU A 228 26.41 1.70 3.15
C LEU A 228 25.51 1.68 4.39
N SER A 229 25.45 2.80 5.11
CA SER A 229 24.73 2.91 6.39
C SER A 229 23.25 3.26 6.23
N SER A 230 22.87 3.92 5.15
CA SER A 230 21.48 4.34 4.89
C SER A 230 20.91 3.72 3.62
N LEU A 231 19.59 3.52 3.58
CA LEU A 231 18.89 3.10 2.35
C LEU A 231 18.93 4.18 1.27
N GLU A 232 19.07 5.44 1.64
CA GLU A 232 19.20 6.56 0.70
C GLU A 232 20.50 6.44 -0.09
N ASP A 233 21.63 6.22 0.60
CA ASP A 233 22.92 6.02 -0.05
C ASP A 233 22.93 4.74 -0.91
N VAL A 234 22.28 3.66 -0.43
CA VAL A 234 22.09 2.42 -1.21
C VAL A 234 21.34 2.71 -2.52
N PHE A 235 20.24 3.44 -2.43
CA PHE A 235 19.45 3.79 -3.62
C PHE A 235 20.26 4.62 -4.61
N VAL A 236 20.93 5.69 -4.14
CA VAL A 236 21.76 6.56 -4.98
C VAL A 236 22.88 5.75 -5.66
N ALA A 237 23.61 4.94 -4.91
CA ALA A 237 24.69 4.12 -5.46
C ALA A 237 24.21 3.14 -6.55
N LEU A 238 23.05 2.50 -6.35
CA LEU A 238 22.50 1.57 -7.34
C LEU A 238 22.02 2.28 -8.60
N VAL A 239 21.38 3.45 -8.47
CA VAL A 239 20.96 4.26 -9.62
C VAL A 239 22.15 4.75 -10.43
N GLU A 240 23.23 5.22 -9.76
CA GLU A 240 24.45 5.66 -10.42
C GLU A 240 25.17 4.51 -11.12
N ALA A 241 25.23 3.33 -10.51
CA ALA A 241 25.81 2.14 -11.12
C ALA A 241 25.05 1.68 -12.37
N GLY A 242 23.72 1.79 -12.37
CA GLY A 242 22.87 1.46 -13.52
C GLY A 242 22.93 2.49 -14.67
N LYS A 243 23.46 3.68 -14.43
CA LYS A 243 23.64 4.74 -15.44
C LYS A 243 25.03 4.73 -16.09
N LYS A 244 25.97 3.90 -15.62
CA LYS A 244 27.26 3.77 -16.31
C LYS A 244 27.05 3.01 -17.61
N PRO A 245 27.55 3.57 -18.77
CA PRO A 245 27.39 2.99 -20.10
C PRO A 245 28.12 1.66 -20.24
#